data_df61d353cb787cfae7c9a032140f19e9
#
_entry.id   df61d353cb787cfae7c9a032140f19e9
#
_cell.length_a   1.000
_cell.length_b   1.000
_cell.length_c   1.000
_cell.angle_alpha   90.00
_cell.angle_beta   90.00
_cell.angle_gamma   90.00
#
_symmetry.space_group_name_H-M   'P 1'
#
loop_
_entity.id
_entity.type
_entity.pdbx_description
1 polymer ?
#
loop_
_entity_poly.entity_id
_entity_poly.type
_entity_poly.pdbx_seq_one_letter_code
_entity_poly.pdbx_strand_id
1 'polypeptide(L)'
;MNRKSFLFSLSVLPFVSPSLLANKSDNAKKEYVLVGLGDSGHKIGKGLQDLGFNGKVYTIEVEKADNLHIGLTERLLHGEKISERPNSLLSKFTKNKNIAPVFISGLGGIRSTYLAALAQYEMTRSGMPFYMFLTTPFQFEGPLKNTRAQKFKLAMEGDSQINYINLNDCPRDVWPTVEQGFAKYPPQVIYHAIKQLRG
;
A
#
# COMPACT_ATOMS: atom_id res chain seq x y z
N MET A 1 -20.98 1.06 34.85
CA MET A 1 -20.17 0.71 33.65
C MET A 1 -19.35 1.94 33.22
N ASN A 2 -18.05 1.95 33.59
CA ASN A 2 -17.15 3.09 33.30
C ASN A 2 -16.65 3.02 31.88
N ARG A 3 -17.06 3.96 31.06
CA ARG A 3 -16.46 4.23 29.76
C ARG A 3 -15.09 4.88 29.99
N LYS A 4 -14.03 4.10 30.05
CA LYS A 4 -12.66 4.63 29.96
C LYS A 4 -12.45 5.14 28.53
N SER A 5 -12.47 6.46 28.37
CA SER A 5 -12.03 7.16 27.20
C SER A 5 -10.56 6.82 26.96
N PHE A 6 -10.27 5.99 25.96
CA PHE A 6 -8.90 5.73 25.51
C PHE A 6 -8.43 6.97 24.76
N LEU A 7 -7.80 7.88 25.46
CA LEU A 7 -6.97 8.92 24.85
C LEU A 7 -5.68 8.22 24.38
N PHE A 8 -5.66 7.83 23.10
CA PHE A 8 -4.43 7.43 22.45
C PHE A 8 -3.46 8.62 22.45
N SER A 9 -2.36 8.47 23.17
CA SER A 9 -1.24 9.40 23.04
C SER A 9 -0.78 9.39 21.58
N LEU A 10 -0.84 10.56 20.94
CA LEU A 10 -0.45 10.82 19.54
C LEU A 10 1.05 10.62 19.24
N SER A 11 1.82 10.09 20.20
CA SER A 11 3.29 10.03 20.14
C SER A 11 3.86 8.81 19.41
N VAL A 12 3.05 7.90 18.85
CA VAL A 12 3.50 6.66 18.19
C VAL A 12 2.94 6.50 16.76
N LEU A 13 2.47 7.59 16.16
CA LEU A 13 2.14 7.50 14.72
C LEU A 13 3.46 7.50 13.93
N PRO A 14 3.71 6.45 13.10
CA PRO A 14 4.85 6.48 12.19
C PRO A 14 4.75 7.75 11.35
N PHE A 15 5.87 8.43 11.18
CA PHE A 15 6.00 9.64 10.39
C PHE A 15 5.36 9.40 9.01
N VAL A 16 4.19 9.98 8.77
CA VAL A 16 3.67 10.14 7.42
C VAL A 16 4.63 11.09 6.73
N SER A 17 5.25 10.65 5.65
CA SER A 17 6.28 11.44 4.97
C SER A 17 5.74 12.85 4.67
N PRO A 18 6.50 13.94 4.98
CA PRO A 18 6.10 15.31 4.68
C PRO A 18 5.75 15.55 3.20
N SER A 19 6.28 14.71 2.30
CA SER A 19 5.97 14.74 0.87
C SER A 19 4.50 14.40 0.53
N LEU A 20 3.79 13.65 1.39
CA LEU A 20 2.34 13.46 1.27
C LEU A 20 1.56 14.78 1.40
N LEU A 21 2.10 15.72 2.17
CA LEU A 21 1.47 17.03 2.40
C LEU A 21 1.83 18.05 1.30
N ALA A 22 2.96 17.90 0.61
CA ALA A 22 3.44 18.86 -0.40
C ALA A 22 2.59 18.85 -1.69
N ASN A 23 1.95 17.73 -2.04
CA ASN A 23 1.10 17.61 -3.24
C ASN A 23 -0.39 17.97 -3.00
N LYS A 24 -0.69 18.67 -1.92
CA LYS A 24 -2.06 18.97 -1.47
C LYS A 24 -2.85 19.89 -2.44
N SER A 25 -2.21 20.80 -3.13
CA SER A 25 -2.91 21.85 -3.88
C SER A 25 -3.63 21.36 -5.15
N ASP A 26 -3.06 20.38 -5.87
CA ASP A 26 -3.64 19.88 -7.12
C ASP A 26 -4.61 18.70 -6.92
N ASN A 27 -4.58 18.05 -5.76
CA ASN A 27 -5.38 16.85 -5.49
C ASN A 27 -6.68 17.11 -4.71
N ALA A 28 -6.94 18.34 -4.27
CA ALA A 28 -8.11 18.70 -3.45
C ALA A 28 -9.48 18.42 -4.11
N LYS A 29 -9.52 18.17 -5.43
CA LYS A 29 -10.74 17.85 -6.19
C LYS A 29 -10.84 16.40 -6.66
N LYS A 30 -9.85 15.56 -6.35
CA LYS A 30 -9.82 14.16 -6.84
C LYS A 30 -10.49 13.19 -5.86
N GLU A 31 -11.23 12.24 -6.40
CA GLU A 31 -11.79 11.13 -5.63
C GLU A 31 -10.68 10.12 -5.31
N TYR A 32 -10.43 9.85 -4.03
CA TYR A 32 -9.52 8.78 -3.61
C TYR A 32 -10.21 7.43 -3.72
N VAL A 33 -9.58 6.53 -4.46
CA VAL A 33 -10.07 5.17 -4.70
C VAL A 33 -9.06 4.17 -4.16
N LEU A 34 -9.49 3.31 -3.24
CA LEU A 34 -8.62 2.26 -2.68
C LEU A 34 -8.49 1.09 -3.64
N VAL A 35 -7.26 0.63 -3.82
CA VAL A 35 -6.93 -0.52 -4.68
C VAL A 35 -6.05 -1.49 -3.91
N GLY A 36 -6.63 -2.55 -3.39
CA GLY A 36 -5.90 -3.64 -2.74
C GLY A 36 -5.21 -4.51 -3.78
N LEU A 37 -3.91 -4.74 -3.62
CA LEU A 37 -3.08 -5.55 -4.49
C LEU A 37 -2.74 -6.88 -3.81
N GLY A 38 -3.29 -7.96 -4.33
CA GLY A 38 -3.17 -9.31 -3.77
C GLY A 38 -3.90 -9.49 -2.42
N ASP A 39 -3.75 -10.66 -1.82
CA ASP A 39 -4.45 -11.05 -0.58
C ASP A 39 -4.25 -10.07 0.59
N SER A 40 -3.02 -9.59 0.78
CA SER A 40 -2.72 -8.63 1.85
C SER A 40 -3.39 -7.28 1.63
N GLY A 41 -3.37 -6.78 0.40
CA GLY A 41 -4.06 -5.55 0.02
C GLY A 41 -5.57 -5.66 0.20
N HIS A 42 -6.16 -6.80 -0.16
CA HIS A 42 -7.58 -7.11 0.07
C HIS A 42 -7.95 -7.04 1.57
N LYS A 43 -7.19 -7.75 2.41
CA LYS A 43 -7.42 -7.79 3.87
C LYS A 43 -7.32 -6.41 4.52
N ILE A 44 -6.30 -5.63 4.14
CA ILE A 44 -6.11 -4.27 4.64
C ILE A 44 -7.25 -3.35 4.16
N GLY A 45 -7.66 -3.47 2.89
CA GLY A 45 -8.79 -2.73 2.32
C GLY A 45 -10.10 -2.99 3.07
N LYS A 46 -10.38 -4.25 3.43
CA LYS A 46 -11.50 -4.61 4.29
C LYS A 46 -11.40 -3.98 5.68
N GLY A 47 -10.23 -4.02 6.30
CA GLY A 47 -10.00 -3.36 7.59
C GLY A 47 -10.23 -1.84 7.55
N LEU A 48 -9.96 -1.18 6.41
CA LEU A 48 -10.27 0.23 6.21
C LEU A 48 -11.79 0.50 6.14
N GLN A 49 -12.54 -0.39 5.48
CA GLN A 49 -14.01 -0.30 5.46
C GLN A 49 -14.60 -0.47 6.87
N ASP A 50 -14.06 -1.42 7.67
CA ASP A 50 -14.45 -1.63 9.07
C ASP A 50 -14.17 -0.38 9.95
N LEU A 51 -13.17 0.44 9.58
CA LEU A 51 -12.87 1.73 10.23
C LEU A 51 -13.73 2.91 9.71
N GLY A 52 -14.67 2.65 8.82
CA GLY A 52 -15.58 3.65 8.26
C GLY A 52 -15.08 4.37 7.02
N PHE A 53 -14.16 3.77 6.25
CA PHE A 53 -13.83 4.30 4.93
C PHE A 53 -15.00 4.07 3.96
N ASN A 54 -15.64 5.15 3.52
CA ASN A 54 -16.84 5.11 2.66
C ASN A 54 -16.53 5.21 1.15
N GLY A 55 -15.26 5.15 0.75
CA GLY A 55 -14.86 5.19 -0.66
C GLY A 55 -14.95 3.82 -1.33
N LYS A 56 -14.83 3.81 -2.67
CA LYS A 56 -14.75 2.58 -3.45
C LYS A 56 -13.45 1.82 -3.12
N VAL A 57 -13.58 0.51 -2.96
CA VAL A 57 -12.47 -0.41 -2.75
C VAL A 57 -12.47 -1.44 -3.88
N TYR A 58 -11.37 -1.52 -4.59
CA TYR A 58 -11.12 -2.52 -5.64
C TYR A 58 -10.05 -3.49 -5.15
N THR A 59 -10.09 -4.72 -5.63
CA THR A 59 -9.02 -5.69 -5.42
C THR A 59 -8.49 -6.15 -6.78
N ILE A 60 -7.17 -6.20 -6.89
CA ILE A 60 -6.47 -6.74 -8.05
C ILE A 60 -5.67 -7.94 -7.59
N GLU A 61 -5.91 -9.09 -8.22
CA GLU A 61 -5.26 -10.35 -7.89
C GLU A 61 -4.64 -10.98 -9.15
N VAL A 62 -3.65 -11.82 -8.93
CA VAL A 62 -3.06 -12.72 -9.92
C VAL A 62 -3.38 -14.14 -9.48
N GLU A 63 -4.03 -14.92 -10.34
CA GLU A 63 -4.51 -16.29 -9.99
C GLU A 63 -3.38 -17.22 -9.55
N LYS A 64 -2.27 -17.19 -10.27
CA LYS A 64 -1.08 -17.99 -9.95
C LYS A 64 0.17 -17.11 -9.91
N ALA A 65 1.02 -17.33 -8.92
CA ALA A 65 2.32 -16.69 -8.84
C ALA A 65 3.41 -17.75 -8.91
N ASP A 66 4.35 -17.56 -9.80
CA ASP A 66 5.46 -18.45 -10.07
C ASP A 66 6.79 -17.67 -10.23
N ASN A 67 7.82 -18.36 -10.63
CA ASN A 67 9.14 -17.77 -10.86
C ASN A 67 9.15 -16.71 -11.97
N LEU A 68 8.22 -16.78 -12.93
CA LEU A 68 8.06 -15.76 -13.96
C LEU A 68 7.75 -14.40 -13.33
N HIS A 69 6.82 -14.35 -12.37
CA HIS A 69 6.46 -13.11 -11.69
C HIS A 69 7.61 -12.52 -10.86
N ILE A 70 8.54 -13.36 -10.36
CA ILE A 70 9.76 -12.86 -9.71
C ILE A 70 10.63 -12.13 -10.72
N GLY A 71 10.89 -12.74 -11.88
CA GLY A 71 11.68 -12.13 -12.95
C GLY A 71 11.03 -10.87 -13.50
N LEU A 72 9.71 -10.88 -13.71
CA LEU A 72 8.95 -9.68 -14.13
C LEU A 72 9.02 -8.55 -13.10
N THR A 73 8.97 -8.89 -11.82
CA THR A 73 9.13 -7.88 -10.75
C THR A 73 10.50 -7.22 -10.84
N GLU A 74 11.57 -7.99 -10.97
CA GLU A 74 12.92 -7.44 -11.09
C GLU A 74 13.05 -6.50 -12.30
N ARG A 75 12.52 -6.91 -13.45
CA ARG A 75 12.51 -6.07 -14.65
C ARG A 75 11.74 -4.76 -14.47
N LEU A 76 10.55 -4.81 -13.85
CA LEU A 76 9.75 -3.61 -13.54
C LEU A 76 10.51 -2.67 -12.60
N LEU A 77 11.17 -3.20 -11.58
CA LEU A 77 11.97 -2.40 -10.63
C LEU A 77 13.16 -1.70 -11.30
N HIS A 78 13.66 -2.24 -12.41
CA HIS A 78 14.67 -1.60 -13.25
C HIS A 78 14.08 -0.68 -14.35
N GLY A 79 12.78 -0.45 -14.34
CA GLY A 79 12.09 0.39 -15.32
C GLY A 79 11.95 -0.24 -16.72
N GLU A 80 12.17 -1.55 -16.82
CA GLU A 80 12.05 -2.25 -18.10
C GLU A 80 10.58 -2.45 -18.48
N LYS A 81 10.29 -2.21 -19.76
CA LYS A 81 8.98 -2.52 -20.33
C LYS A 81 8.76 -4.03 -20.38
N ILE A 82 7.69 -4.52 -19.80
CA ILE A 82 7.25 -5.90 -19.95
C ILE A 82 6.24 -6.01 -21.10
N SER A 83 6.30 -7.12 -21.85
CA SER A 83 5.38 -7.38 -22.97
C SER A 83 3.98 -7.77 -22.53
N GLU A 84 3.84 -8.23 -21.31
CA GLU A 84 2.53 -8.54 -20.74
C GLU A 84 1.70 -7.26 -20.57
N ARG A 85 0.45 -7.33 -21.04
CA ARG A 85 -0.46 -6.20 -20.88
C ARG A 85 -0.78 -6.02 -19.40
N PRO A 86 -0.73 -4.80 -18.89
CA PRO A 86 -1.17 -4.53 -17.54
C PRO A 86 -2.62 -5.00 -17.36
N ASN A 87 -2.92 -5.42 -16.14
CA ASN A 87 -4.28 -5.82 -15.78
C ASN A 87 -5.26 -4.71 -16.23
N SER A 88 -6.36 -5.11 -16.89
CA SER A 88 -7.38 -4.20 -17.42
C SER A 88 -7.91 -3.21 -16.37
N LEU A 89 -7.85 -3.58 -15.07
CA LEU A 89 -8.21 -2.69 -13.97
C LEU A 89 -7.21 -1.55 -13.78
N LEU A 90 -5.90 -1.79 -13.89
CA LEU A 90 -4.90 -0.71 -13.81
C LEU A 90 -5.10 0.30 -14.92
N SER A 91 -5.48 -0.14 -16.13
CA SER A 91 -5.74 0.76 -17.25
C SER A 91 -6.91 1.71 -17.00
N LYS A 92 -7.87 1.38 -16.13
CA LYS A 92 -8.95 2.29 -15.73
C LYS A 92 -8.44 3.45 -14.89
N PHE A 93 -7.47 3.19 -14.03
CA PHE A 93 -6.87 4.23 -13.16
C PHE A 93 -5.93 5.16 -13.94
N THR A 94 -5.22 4.65 -14.96
CA THR A 94 -4.33 5.48 -15.79
C THR A 94 -5.08 6.40 -16.75
N LYS A 95 -6.37 6.19 -16.98
CA LYS A 95 -7.19 6.97 -17.94
C LYS A 95 -8.10 8.00 -17.28
N ASN A 96 -8.41 7.87 -16.01
CA ASN A 96 -9.34 8.76 -15.33
C ASN A 96 -8.61 9.80 -14.46
N LYS A 97 -8.46 11.00 -14.97
CA LYS A 97 -7.76 12.11 -14.29
C LYS A 97 -8.48 12.64 -13.04
N ASN A 98 -9.74 12.29 -12.84
CA ASN A 98 -10.55 12.76 -11.69
C ASN A 98 -10.36 11.90 -10.44
N ILE A 99 -9.62 10.80 -10.54
CA ILE A 99 -9.33 9.93 -9.41
C ILE A 99 -7.85 9.96 -9.05
N ALA A 100 -7.57 9.72 -7.79
CA ALA A 100 -6.22 9.44 -7.28
C ALA A 100 -6.27 8.05 -6.63
N PRO A 101 -5.75 7.01 -7.31
CA PRO A 101 -5.73 5.66 -6.73
C PRO A 101 -4.77 5.61 -5.54
N VAL A 102 -5.22 4.93 -4.50
CA VAL A 102 -4.45 4.62 -3.30
C VAL A 102 -4.23 3.11 -3.29
N PHE A 103 -3.06 2.69 -3.75
CA PHE A 103 -2.68 1.29 -3.79
C PHE A 103 -2.23 0.79 -2.42
N ILE A 104 -2.68 -0.39 -2.06
CA ILE A 104 -2.36 -1.02 -0.77
C ILE A 104 -1.86 -2.42 -1.03
N SER A 105 -0.69 -2.77 -0.51
CA SER A 105 -0.09 -4.09 -0.70
C SER A 105 0.79 -4.50 0.46
N GLY A 106 1.02 -5.81 0.60
CA GLY A 106 2.09 -6.34 1.44
C GLY A 106 3.28 -6.75 0.60
N LEU A 107 4.46 -6.25 0.92
CA LEU A 107 5.70 -6.68 0.26
C LEU A 107 6.17 -8.06 0.75
N GLY A 108 7.02 -8.68 -0.05
CA GLY A 108 7.65 -9.97 0.26
C GLY A 108 6.93 -11.19 -0.35
N GLY A 109 5.62 -11.16 -0.49
CA GLY A 109 4.88 -12.14 -1.28
C GLY A 109 5.14 -11.95 -2.78
N ILE A 110 5.20 -13.05 -3.56
CA ILE A 110 5.49 -12.96 -5.01
C ILE A 110 4.40 -12.13 -5.72
N ARG A 111 3.12 -12.47 -5.53
CA ARG A 111 1.99 -11.82 -6.19
C ARG A 111 1.89 -10.34 -5.83
N SER A 112 1.87 -10.06 -4.54
CA SER A 112 1.65 -8.72 -4.03
C SER A 112 2.79 -7.76 -4.38
N THR A 113 4.05 -8.26 -4.32
CA THR A 113 5.22 -7.44 -4.72
C THR A 113 5.24 -7.20 -6.22
N TYR A 114 4.89 -8.20 -7.06
CA TYR A 114 4.73 -8.02 -8.49
C TYR A 114 3.65 -6.98 -8.83
N LEU A 115 2.48 -7.10 -8.23
CA LEU A 115 1.37 -6.15 -8.47
C LEU A 115 1.73 -4.74 -8.00
N ALA A 116 2.46 -4.59 -6.90
CA ALA A 116 2.93 -3.29 -6.45
C ALA A 116 3.93 -2.66 -7.44
N ALA A 117 4.90 -3.45 -7.95
CA ALA A 117 5.84 -3.00 -8.96
C ALA A 117 5.14 -2.62 -10.28
N LEU A 118 4.18 -3.43 -10.71
CA LEU A 118 3.40 -3.17 -11.92
C LEU A 118 2.55 -1.89 -11.78
N ALA A 119 1.87 -1.71 -10.65
CA ALA A 119 1.06 -0.52 -10.42
C ALA A 119 1.93 0.74 -10.39
N GLN A 120 3.05 0.72 -9.67
CA GLN A 120 4.00 1.83 -9.63
C GLN A 120 4.52 2.18 -11.04
N TYR A 121 4.97 1.18 -11.80
CA TYR A 121 5.48 1.36 -13.16
C TYR A 121 4.43 2.00 -14.08
N GLU A 122 3.21 1.48 -14.12
CA GLU A 122 2.14 1.98 -14.98
C GLU A 122 1.68 3.39 -14.58
N MET A 123 1.57 3.68 -13.29
CA MET A 123 1.16 5.00 -12.80
C MET A 123 2.23 6.05 -13.10
N THR A 124 3.50 5.76 -12.83
CA THR A 124 4.62 6.66 -13.15
C THR A 124 4.70 6.92 -14.64
N ARG A 125 4.59 5.88 -15.47
CA ARG A 125 4.62 6.03 -16.93
C ARG A 125 3.45 6.82 -17.49
N SER A 126 2.28 6.73 -16.88
CA SER A 126 1.10 7.49 -17.30
C SER A 126 1.10 8.94 -16.81
N GLY A 127 2.02 9.32 -15.93
CA GLY A 127 2.05 10.64 -15.29
C GLY A 127 0.85 10.90 -14.37
N MET A 128 0.16 9.84 -13.95
CA MET A 128 -1.00 9.96 -13.07
C MET A 128 -0.58 10.04 -11.60
N PRO A 129 -1.17 10.96 -10.83
CA PRO A 129 -0.93 10.99 -9.40
C PRO A 129 -1.53 9.74 -8.73
N PHE A 130 -0.78 9.17 -7.81
CA PHE A 130 -1.19 8.01 -7.02
C PHE A 130 -0.54 8.06 -5.63
N TYR A 131 -0.99 7.20 -4.74
CA TYR A 131 -0.35 6.93 -3.47
C TYR A 131 -0.21 5.43 -3.29
N MET A 132 0.86 4.99 -2.65
CA MET A 132 1.04 3.60 -2.27
C MET A 132 1.30 3.48 -0.78
N PHE A 133 0.62 2.54 -0.14
CA PHE A 133 0.88 2.12 1.23
C PHE A 133 1.28 0.65 1.21
N LEU A 134 2.55 0.40 1.52
CA LEU A 134 3.15 -0.92 1.41
C LEU A 134 3.60 -1.43 2.78
N THR A 135 3.02 -2.54 3.24
CA THR A 135 3.51 -3.18 4.47
C THR A 135 4.77 -3.97 4.18
N THR A 136 5.79 -3.83 5.03
CA THR A 136 6.96 -4.72 4.99
C THR A 136 6.70 -5.94 5.87
N PRO A 137 7.23 -7.12 5.50
CA PRO A 137 6.99 -8.34 6.25
C PRO A 137 7.56 -8.26 7.67
N PHE A 138 7.01 -9.08 8.56
CA PHE A 138 7.64 -9.32 9.85
C PHE A 138 8.99 -10.02 9.66
N GLN A 139 9.95 -9.76 10.56
CA GLN A 139 11.27 -10.37 10.48
C GLN A 139 11.23 -11.90 10.47
N PHE A 140 10.29 -12.50 11.23
CA PHE A 140 10.14 -13.95 11.32
C PHE A 140 9.50 -14.61 10.08
N GLU A 141 8.97 -13.85 9.11
CA GLU A 141 8.38 -14.42 7.88
C GLU A 141 9.42 -15.04 6.92
N GLY A 142 10.67 -14.96 7.29
CA GLY A 142 11.79 -15.62 6.64
C GLY A 142 12.56 -14.75 5.65
N PRO A 143 13.79 -15.16 5.32
CA PRO A 143 14.73 -14.34 4.57
C PRO A 143 14.27 -14.02 3.15
N LEU A 144 13.59 -14.93 2.47
CA LEU A 144 13.15 -14.71 1.09
C LEU A 144 12.13 -13.58 0.96
N LYS A 145 11.16 -13.49 1.89
CA LYS A 145 10.18 -12.41 1.90
C LYS A 145 10.84 -11.08 2.25
N ASN A 146 11.69 -11.07 3.26
CA ASN A 146 12.40 -9.87 3.69
C ASN A 146 13.33 -9.35 2.59
N THR A 147 14.05 -10.22 1.88
CA THR A 147 14.93 -9.85 0.76
C THR A 147 14.11 -9.22 -0.40
N ARG A 148 12.96 -9.80 -0.77
CA ARG A 148 12.12 -9.21 -1.84
C ARG A 148 11.60 -7.83 -1.44
N ALA A 149 11.13 -7.68 -0.21
CA ALA A 149 10.67 -6.39 0.29
C ALA A 149 11.79 -5.34 0.29
N GLN A 150 13.00 -5.74 0.70
CA GLN A 150 14.16 -4.86 0.71
C GLN A 150 14.59 -4.44 -0.71
N LYS A 151 14.62 -5.38 -1.66
CA LYS A 151 14.91 -5.06 -3.07
C LYS A 151 13.92 -4.03 -3.62
N PHE A 152 12.62 -4.20 -3.35
CA PHE A 152 11.60 -3.22 -3.75
C PHE A 152 11.86 -1.85 -3.12
N LYS A 153 12.12 -1.79 -1.82
CA LYS A 153 12.40 -0.53 -1.11
C LYS A 153 13.60 0.21 -1.71
N LEU A 154 14.69 -0.50 -1.96
CA LEU A 154 15.89 0.08 -2.56
C LEU A 154 15.65 0.61 -3.98
N ALA A 155 14.92 -0.14 -4.79
CA ALA A 155 14.60 0.29 -6.17
C ALA A 155 13.67 1.51 -6.21
N MET A 156 12.85 1.72 -5.18
CA MET A 156 11.89 2.83 -5.07
C MET A 156 12.34 3.89 -4.04
N GLU A 157 13.63 3.91 -3.71
CA GLU A 157 14.16 4.90 -2.77
C GLU A 157 13.98 6.31 -3.32
N GLY A 158 13.43 7.20 -2.50
CA GLY A 158 13.15 8.59 -2.89
C GLY A 158 11.81 8.81 -3.61
N ASP A 159 11.05 7.77 -3.96
CA ASP A 159 9.69 7.93 -4.49
C ASP A 159 8.74 8.41 -3.38
N SER A 160 8.41 9.69 -3.42
CA SER A 160 7.58 10.36 -2.41
C SER A 160 6.11 9.90 -2.39
N GLN A 161 5.67 9.16 -3.39
CA GLN A 161 4.31 8.63 -3.49
C GLN A 161 4.16 7.29 -2.76
N ILE A 162 5.28 6.69 -2.31
CA ILE A 162 5.31 5.38 -1.66
C ILE A 162 5.56 5.54 -0.16
N ASN A 163 4.66 4.99 0.64
CA ASN A 163 4.72 4.97 2.09
C ASN A 163 4.87 3.53 2.59
N TYR A 164 5.90 3.29 3.40
CA TYR A 164 6.16 1.99 3.97
C TYR A 164 5.64 1.90 5.41
N ILE A 165 4.90 0.84 5.70
CA ILE A 165 4.42 0.50 7.04
C ILE A 165 5.19 -0.73 7.50
N ASN A 166 6.08 -0.55 8.46
CA ASN A 166 6.86 -1.65 9.00
C ASN A 166 6.01 -2.44 10.02
N LEU A 167 5.69 -3.68 9.70
CA LEU A 167 4.89 -4.52 10.60
C LEU A 167 5.61 -4.83 11.93
N ASN A 168 6.94 -4.72 11.97
CA ASN A 168 7.70 -4.89 13.21
C ASN A 168 7.49 -3.74 14.20
N ASP A 169 7.01 -2.58 13.74
CA ASP A 169 6.69 -1.42 14.59
C ASP A 169 5.28 -1.51 15.19
N CYS A 170 4.54 -2.60 14.89
CA CYS A 170 3.21 -2.84 15.45
C CYS A 170 3.27 -2.93 16.98
N PRO A 171 2.50 -2.11 17.71
CA PRO A 171 2.49 -2.12 19.16
C PRO A 171 1.94 -3.45 19.71
N ARG A 172 2.80 -4.25 20.35
CA ARG A 172 2.45 -5.59 20.85
C ARG A 172 1.62 -5.57 22.14
N ASP A 173 1.68 -4.50 22.87
CA ASP A 173 0.82 -4.22 24.03
C ASP A 173 -0.64 -3.95 23.64
N VAL A 174 -0.86 -3.45 22.43
CA VAL A 174 -2.21 -3.18 21.89
C VAL A 174 -2.73 -4.37 21.08
N TRP A 175 -1.87 -4.98 20.26
CA TRP A 175 -2.20 -6.14 19.42
C TRP A 175 -1.22 -7.28 19.69
N PRO A 176 -1.51 -8.12 20.71
CA PRO A 176 -0.56 -9.13 21.20
C PRO A 176 -0.30 -10.26 20.20
N THR A 177 -1.21 -10.51 19.27
CA THR A 177 -0.98 -11.53 18.23
C THR A 177 -0.58 -10.92 16.89
N VAL A 178 0.18 -11.69 16.11
CA VAL A 178 0.59 -11.32 14.74
C VAL A 178 -0.62 -11.05 13.86
N GLU A 179 -1.64 -11.89 13.98
CA GLU A 179 -2.88 -11.77 13.21
C GLU A 179 -3.61 -10.47 13.51
N GLN A 180 -3.76 -10.13 14.78
CA GLN A 180 -4.37 -8.87 15.22
C GLN A 180 -3.55 -7.67 14.75
N GLY A 181 -2.22 -7.73 14.88
CA GLY A 181 -1.32 -6.70 14.41
C GLY A 181 -1.47 -6.46 12.91
N PHE A 182 -1.46 -7.52 12.11
CA PHE A 182 -1.64 -7.40 10.65
C PHE A 182 -3.04 -6.90 10.27
N ALA A 183 -4.09 -7.37 10.96
CA ALA A 183 -5.47 -7.01 10.63
C ALA A 183 -5.85 -5.59 11.04
N LYS A 184 -5.20 -5.00 12.06
CA LYS A 184 -5.62 -3.73 12.67
C LYS A 184 -4.63 -2.58 12.48
N TYR A 185 -3.33 -2.85 12.60
CA TYR A 185 -2.32 -1.79 12.56
C TYR A 185 -2.21 -1.08 11.19
N PRO A 186 -1.98 -1.78 10.05
CA PRO A 186 -1.90 -1.11 8.76
C PRO A 186 -3.18 -0.34 8.38
N PRO A 187 -4.40 -0.89 8.56
CA PRO A 187 -5.62 -0.13 8.28
C PRO A 187 -5.71 1.17 9.08
N GLN A 188 -5.34 1.17 10.36
CA GLN A 188 -5.37 2.39 11.18
C GLN A 188 -4.38 3.44 10.67
N VAL A 189 -3.13 3.05 10.39
CA VAL A 189 -2.10 3.96 9.85
C VAL A 189 -2.59 4.59 8.53
N ILE A 190 -3.08 3.77 7.60
CA ILE A 190 -3.55 4.23 6.30
C ILE A 190 -4.79 5.11 6.42
N TYR A 191 -5.73 4.75 7.29
CA TYR A 191 -6.95 5.54 7.52
C TYR A 191 -6.64 6.96 8.00
N HIS A 192 -5.70 7.11 8.93
CA HIS A 192 -5.24 8.41 9.40
C HIS A 192 -4.54 9.20 8.29
N ALA A 193 -3.68 8.56 7.51
CA ALA A 193 -3.00 9.20 6.39
C ALA A 193 -4.00 9.72 5.33
N ILE A 194 -4.98 8.91 4.94
CA ILE A 194 -6.02 9.33 3.97
C ILE A 194 -6.86 10.49 4.49
N LYS A 195 -7.19 10.51 5.79
CA LYS A 195 -7.89 11.66 6.39
C LYS A 195 -7.09 12.96 6.27
N GLN A 196 -5.78 12.89 6.46
CA GLN A 196 -4.89 14.06 6.30
C GLN A 196 -4.81 14.54 4.84
N LEU A 197 -4.90 13.62 3.86
CA LEU A 197 -4.94 13.97 2.44
C LEU A 197 -6.24 14.69 2.04
N ARG A 198 -7.35 14.40 2.73
CA ARG A 198 -8.68 14.98 2.43
C ARG A 198 -8.96 16.30 3.14
N GLY A 199 -8.32 16.58 4.27
CA GLY A 199 -8.45 17.81 5.06
C GLY A 199 -7.51 18.87 4.57
#